data_37e526331d95ad8bf4aa40886f605613
#
_entry.id   37e526331d95ad8bf4aa40886f605613
#
_cell.length_a   1.000
_cell.length_b   1.000
_cell.length_c   1.000
_cell.angle_alpha   90.00
_cell.angle_beta   90.00
_cell.angle_gamma   90.00
#
_symmetry.space_group_name_H-M   'P 1'
#
loop_
_entity.id
_entity.type
_entity.pdbx_description
1 polymer ?
#
loop_
_entity_poly.entity_id
_entity_poly.type
_entity_poly.pdbx_seq_one_letter_code
_entity_poly.pdbx_strand_id
1 'polypeptide(L)'
;TMSPAVQRGIPIWIRNTFNTAAPGSLIGPTSDPRQPIKGVTAVDDVALLNIEGAGMIGVPGTADRLFGALREANISVILISQASSEHSICIGIPSRMAREAERVVQRAFVVELKQGLVQSVTVKDPCSVIAVVGDGMAGMPGIAGRFLGTLGSAGINVMAIAQGSSERNISAVIARQDSTRALRAVHSGFYLSAETISIGIIGPGTVGQVLL
;
A
#
# COMPACT_ATOMS: atom_id res chain seq x y z
N THR A 1 12.69 10.71 -10.89
CA THR A 1 13.77 11.67 -11.20
C THR A 1 15.15 11.30 -10.65
N MET A 2 15.26 10.38 -9.70
CA MET A 2 16.55 9.87 -9.18
C MET A 2 17.13 8.72 -10.02
N SER A 3 16.29 8.07 -10.83
CA SER A 3 16.66 6.88 -11.61
C SER A 3 17.94 7.04 -12.45
N PRO A 4 18.20 8.15 -13.17
CA PRO A 4 19.42 8.29 -13.95
C PRO A 4 20.71 8.29 -13.13
N ALA A 5 20.66 8.85 -11.91
CA ALA A 5 21.82 8.86 -11.01
C ALA A 5 22.04 7.47 -10.39
N VAL A 6 20.97 6.83 -9.97
CA VAL A 6 21.00 5.45 -9.42
C VAL A 6 21.56 4.47 -10.45
N GLN A 7 21.11 4.54 -11.70
CA GLN A 7 21.61 3.68 -12.79
C GLN A 7 23.09 3.86 -13.07
N ARG A 8 23.63 5.04 -12.81
CA ARG A 8 25.05 5.34 -12.99
C ARG A 8 25.90 5.15 -11.72
N GLY A 9 25.28 4.66 -10.64
CA GLY A 9 25.96 4.47 -9.35
C GLY A 9 26.38 5.78 -8.67
N ILE A 10 25.77 6.90 -9.03
CA ILE A 10 26.07 8.21 -8.43
C ILE A 10 25.35 8.31 -7.10
N PRO A 11 26.07 8.52 -5.98
CA PRO A 11 25.45 8.67 -4.67
C PRO A 11 24.62 9.96 -4.60
N ILE A 12 23.44 9.87 -4.00
CA ILE A 12 22.54 11.01 -3.85
C ILE A 12 22.37 11.30 -2.36
N TRP A 13 22.62 12.52 -1.94
CA TRP A 13 22.38 12.99 -0.57
C TRP A 13 21.09 13.79 -0.50
N ILE A 14 20.17 13.36 0.35
CA ILE A 14 18.98 14.14 0.70
C ILE A 14 19.26 14.85 2.02
N ARG A 15 19.26 16.20 2.00
CA ARG A 15 19.55 17.04 3.16
C ARG A 15 18.40 18.01 3.43
N ASN A 16 18.24 18.38 4.69
CA ASN A 16 17.26 19.38 5.09
C ASN A 16 17.81 20.80 4.82
N THR A 17 17.12 21.56 3.98
CA THR A 17 17.49 22.94 3.62
C THR A 17 17.46 23.87 4.82
N PHE A 18 16.59 23.63 5.79
CA PHE A 18 16.45 24.45 7.01
C PHE A 18 17.37 24.00 8.16
N ASN A 19 18.03 22.84 8.02
CA ASN A 19 19.02 22.34 8.97
C ASN A 19 20.20 21.74 8.19
N THR A 20 21.07 22.59 7.71
CA THR A 20 22.23 22.22 6.89
C THR A 20 23.33 21.49 7.66
N ALA A 21 23.32 21.58 8.99
CA ALA A 21 24.26 20.85 9.86
C ALA A 21 23.91 19.36 9.99
N ALA A 22 22.65 18.98 9.74
CA ALA A 22 22.25 17.58 9.76
C ALA A 22 22.96 16.79 8.63
N PRO A 23 23.45 15.57 8.91
CA PRO A 23 24.22 14.76 7.93
C PRO A 23 23.40 14.39 6.70
N GLY A 24 22.06 14.34 6.82
CA GLY A 24 21.15 13.92 5.75
C GLY A 24 21.12 12.41 5.56
N SER A 25 20.43 11.97 4.49
CA SER A 25 20.29 10.56 4.13
C SER A 25 20.99 10.28 2.80
N LEU A 26 21.84 9.26 2.79
CA LEU A 26 22.51 8.80 1.59
C LEU A 26 21.66 7.75 0.88
N ILE A 27 21.39 7.95 -0.41
CA ILE A 27 20.86 6.94 -1.32
C ILE A 27 22.03 6.39 -2.11
N GLY A 28 22.35 5.13 -1.88
CA GLY A 28 23.45 4.44 -2.52
C GLY A 28 23.10 2.98 -2.83
N PRO A 29 24.02 2.25 -3.50
CA PRO A 29 23.79 0.87 -3.94
C PRO A 29 23.82 -0.17 -2.81
N THR A 30 24.38 0.20 -1.65
CA THR A 30 24.50 -0.71 -0.49
C THR A 30 23.53 -0.30 0.61
N SER A 31 22.92 -1.30 1.23
CA SER A 31 22.05 -1.10 2.39
C SER A 31 22.55 -1.93 3.59
N ASP A 32 22.24 -1.50 4.81
CA ASP A 32 22.55 -2.28 6.02
C ASP A 32 21.67 -3.55 6.04
N PRO A 33 22.23 -4.75 5.96
CA PRO A 33 21.46 -6.00 5.95
C PRO A 33 20.73 -6.27 7.27
N ARG A 34 21.13 -5.63 8.37
CA ARG A 34 20.45 -5.75 9.67
C ARG A 34 19.09 -5.07 9.68
N GLN A 35 18.84 -4.18 8.73
CA GLN A 35 17.57 -3.49 8.55
C GLN A 35 16.97 -3.84 7.19
N PRO A 36 16.21 -4.93 7.09
CA PRO A 36 15.65 -5.40 5.83
C PRO A 36 14.67 -4.40 5.20
N ILE A 37 13.92 -3.67 6.04
CA ILE A 37 13.01 -2.61 5.63
C ILE A 37 13.75 -1.27 5.67
N LYS A 38 13.62 -0.50 4.61
CA LYS A 38 14.24 0.83 4.47
C LYS A 38 13.23 1.96 4.60
N GLY A 39 11.97 1.69 4.38
CA GLY A 39 10.93 2.68 4.50
C GLY A 39 9.56 2.07 4.73
N VAL A 40 8.75 2.85 5.44
CA VAL A 40 7.31 2.66 5.55
C VAL A 40 6.67 3.89 4.93
N THR A 41 5.74 3.69 4.01
CA THR A 41 5.09 4.79 3.29
C THR A 41 3.59 4.62 3.24
N ALA A 42 2.89 5.73 3.11
CA ALA A 42 1.47 5.77 2.86
C ALA A 42 1.18 6.55 1.58
N VAL A 43 0.27 6.03 0.78
CA VAL A 43 -0.32 6.74 -0.36
C VAL A 43 -1.79 6.92 -0.06
N ASP A 44 -2.18 8.16 0.15
CA ASP A 44 -3.55 8.53 0.43
C ASP A 44 -4.32 8.85 -0.86
N ASP A 45 -5.62 9.13 -0.73
CA ASP A 45 -6.51 9.48 -1.85
C ASP A 45 -6.59 8.39 -2.91
N VAL A 46 -6.70 7.14 -2.45
CA VAL A 46 -6.89 5.93 -3.24
C VAL A 46 -8.33 5.45 -3.09
N ALA A 47 -8.92 4.99 -4.19
CA ALA A 47 -10.14 4.21 -4.18
C ALA A 47 -9.82 2.77 -4.58
N LEU A 48 -10.50 1.80 -3.97
CA LEU A 48 -10.40 0.39 -4.28
C LEU A 48 -11.60 -0.04 -5.11
N LEU A 49 -11.40 -0.27 -6.41
CA LEU A 49 -12.40 -0.84 -7.30
C LEU A 49 -12.29 -2.36 -7.27
N ASN A 50 -13.41 -3.04 -7.08
CA ASN A 50 -13.51 -4.49 -7.08
C ASN A 50 -14.52 -4.94 -8.12
N ILE A 51 -14.13 -5.88 -8.97
CA ILE A 51 -15.01 -6.65 -9.84
C ILE A 51 -14.98 -8.10 -9.38
N GLU A 52 -16.17 -8.69 -9.21
CA GLU A 52 -16.29 -10.08 -8.75
C GLU A 52 -17.43 -10.82 -9.45
N GLY A 53 -17.24 -12.10 -9.67
CA GLY A 53 -18.24 -12.99 -10.26
C GLY A 53 -17.71 -14.36 -10.63
N ALA A 54 -18.49 -15.38 -10.38
CA ALA A 54 -18.16 -16.76 -10.72
C ALA A 54 -17.94 -16.98 -12.23
N GLY A 55 -18.58 -16.18 -13.07
CA GLY A 55 -18.42 -16.24 -14.53
C GLY A 55 -17.10 -15.65 -15.05
N MET A 56 -16.22 -15.18 -14.17
CA MET A 56 -14.87 -14.73 -14.55
C MET A 56 -13.84 -15.87 -14.51
N ILE A 57 -14.14 -16.94 -13.78
CA ILE A 57 -13.24 -18.06 -13.54
C ILE A 57 -12.93 -18.79 -14.86
N GLY A 58 -11.64 -18.90 -15.20
CA GLY A 58 -11.17 -19.58 -16.41
C GLY A 58 -11.57 -18.91 -17.72
N VAL A 59 -12.04 -17.65 -17.70
CA VAL A 59 -12.42 -16.90 -18.90
C VAL A 59 -11.25 -16.03 -19.34
N PRO A 60 -10.55 -16.37 -20.44
CA PRO A 60 -9.44 -15.57 -20.96
C PRO A 60 -9.91 -14.18 -21.37
N GLY A 61 -9.07 -13.16 -21.11
CA GLY A 61 -9.32 -11.79 -21.55
C GLY A 61 -10.13 -10.92 -20.57
N THR A 62 -10.61 -11.45 -19.44
CA THR A 62 -11.32 -10.65 -18.42
C THR A 62 -10.47 -9.50 -17.92
N ALA A 63 -9.20 -9.76 -17.57
CA ALA A 63 -8.27 -8.73 -17.12
C ALA A 63 -7.95 -7.72 -18.24
N ASP A 64 -7.73 -8.17 -19.47
CA ASP A 64 -7.48 -7.29 -20.64
C ASP A 64 -8.64 -6.30 -20.82
N ARG A 65 -9.87 -6.79 -20.78
CA ARG A 65 -11.06 -5.95 -20.93
C ARG A 65 -11.22 -4.94 -19.78
N LEU A 66 -10.93 -5.36 -18.54
CA LEU A 66 -10.95 -4.49 -17.37
C LEU A 66 -9.93 -3.36 -17.51
N PHE A 67 -8.67 -3.70 -17.76
CA PHE A 67 -7.60 -2.70 -17.92
C PHE A 67 -7.76 -1.89 -19.20
N GLY A 68 -8.32 -2.47 -20.27
CA GLY A 68 -8.68 -1.78 -21.49
C GLY A 68 -9.68 -0.65 -21.24
N ALA A 69 -10.76 -0.92 -20.51
CA ALA A 69 -11.76 0.09 -20.15
C ALA A 69 -11.16 1.24 -19.32
N LEU A 70 -10.27 0.93 -18.37
CA LEU A 70 -9.58 1.95 -17.56
C LEU A 70 -8.60 2.78 -18.40
N ARG A 71 -7.84 2.14 -19.31
CA ARG A 71 -6.92 2.81 -20.24
C ARG A 71 -7.66 3.81 -21.11
N GLU A 72 -8.79 3.41 -21.72
CA GLU A 72 -9.59 4.28 -22.58
C GLU A 72 -10.13 5.49 -21.84
N ALA A 73 -10.42 5.33 -20.53
CA ALA A 73 -10.82 6.42 -19.64
C ALA A 73 -9.62 7.21 -19.06
N ASN A 74 -8.37 6.90 -19.47
CA ASN A 74 -7.13 7.51 -18.96
C ASN A 74 -6.99 7.40 -17.42
N ILE A 75 -7.39 6.24 -16.86
CA ILE A 75 -7.32 5.95 -15.42
C ILE A 75 -6.08 5.12 -15.14
N SER A 76 -5.17 5.68 -14.34
CA SER A 76 -3.96 5.00 -13.90
C SER A 76 -4.26 4.03 -12.78
N VAL A 77 -3.66 2.84 -12.82
CA VAL A 77 -3.76 1.81 -11.77
C VAL A 77 -2.56 1.92 -10.84
N ILE A 78 -2.82 1.99 -9.53
CA ILE A 78 -1.81 2.15 -8.47
C ILE A 78 -1.39 0.77 -7.92
N LEU A 79 -2.36 -0.14 -7.78
CA LEU A 79 -2.19 -1.46 -7.16
C LEU A 79 -3.15 -2.45 -7.81
N ILE A 80 -2.70 -3.69 -7.95
CA ILE A 80 -3.52 -4.82 -8.43
C ILE A 80 -3.42 -5.94 -7.41
N SER A 81 -4.55 -6.48 -7.01
CA SER A 81 -4.65 -7.68 -6.18
C SER A 81 -5.70 -8.61 -6.77
N GLN A 82 -5.31 -9.83 -7.07
CA GLN A 82 -6.20 -10.85 -7.62
C GLN A 82 -6.05 -12.12 -6.80
N ALA A 83 -7.17 -12.71 -6.37
CA ALA A 83 -7.17 -13.99 -5.70
C ALA A 83 -6.88 -15.13 -6.70
N SER A 84 -6.26 -16.19 -6.23
CA SER A 84 -5.93 -17.39 -7.04
C SER A 84 -7.15 -18.11 -7.63
N SER A 85 -8.33 -17.83 -7.08
CA SER A 85 -9.61 -18.36 -7.58
C SER A 85 -10.14 -17.67 -8.83
N GLU A 86 -9.48 -16.62 -9.34
CA GLU A 86 -9.93 -15.79 -10.47
C GLU A 86 -11.35 -15.21 -10.29
N HIS A 87 -11.89 -15.30 -9.07
CA HIS A 87 -13.25 -14.89 -8.75
C HIS A 87 -13.41 -13.38 -8.61
N SER A 88 -12.31 -12.69 -8.28
CA SER A 88 -12.30 -11.23 -8.10
C SER A 88 -10.99 -10.60 -8.53
N ILE A 89 -11.07 -9.38 -9.04
CA ILE A 89 -9.92 -8.51 -9.30
C ILE A 89 -10.16 -7.20 -8.56
N CYS A 90 -9.24 -6.89 -7.63
CA CYS A 90 -9.22 -5.64 -6.90
C CYS A 90 -8.14 -4.73 -7.46
N ILE A 91 -8.46 -3.48 -7.74
CA ILE A 91 -7.50 -2.49 -8.22
C ILE A 91 -7.58 -1.19 -7.43
N GLY A 92 -6.42 -0.67 -7.05
CA GLY A 92 -6.29 0.66 -6.47
C GLY A 92 -6.16 1.71 -7.57
N ILE A 93 -6.94 2.76 -7.50
CA ILE A 93 -6.98 3.88 -8.45
C ILE A 93 -7.01 5.21 -7.69
N PRO A 94 -6.68 6.35 -8.32
CA PRO A 94 -6.86 7.65 -7.67
C PRO A 94 -8.33 7.89 -7.29
N SER A 95 -8.58 8.31 -6.05
CA SER A 95 -9.91 8.54 -5.49
C SER A 95 -10.78 9.47 -6.37
N ARG A 96 -10.18 10.52 -6.94
CA ARG A 96 -10.86 11.43 -7.86
C ARG A 96 -11.46 10.75 -9.11
N MET A 97 -10.97 9.56 -9.47
CA MET A 97 -11.41 8.78 -10.63
C MET A 97 -12.42 7.68 -10.27
N ALA A 98 -12.77 7.53 -8.99
CA ALA A 98 -13.56 6.43 -8.46
C ALA A 98 -14.89 6.23 -9.21
N ARG A 99 -15.69 7.30 -9.36
CA ARG A 99 -16.99 7.24 -10.05
C ARG A 99 -16.87 6.92 -11.53
N GLU A 100 -15.88 7.51 -12.18
CA GLU A 100 -15.65 7.26 -13.60
C GLU A 100 -15.19 5.84 -13.85
N ALA A 101 -14.26 5.32 -13.01
CA ALA A 101 -13.81 3.95 -13.07
C ALA A 101 -14.95 2.94 -12.91
N GLU A 102 -15.80 3.13 -11.91
CA GLU A 102 -16.99 2.30 -11.69
C GLU A 102 -17.88 2.28 -12.94
N ARG A 103 -18.18 3.46 -13.48
CA ARG A 103 -19.05 3.63 -14.66
C ARG A 103 -18.47 2.91 -15.89
N VAL A 104 -17.18 3.10 -16.21
CA VAL A 104 -16.60 2.51 -17.41
C VAL A 104 -16.45 1.00 -17.29
N VAL A 105 -16.14 0.49 -16.10
CA VAL A 105 -16.07 -0.94 -15.85
C VAL A 105 -17.45 -1.59 -15.89
N GLN A 106 -18.47 -1.01 -15.26
CA GLN A 106 -19.83 -1.50 -15.36
C GLN A 106 -20.31 -1.54 -16.83
N ARG A 107 -19.97 -0.54 -17.62
CA ARG A 107 -20.29 -0.52 -19.05
C ARG A 107 -19.55 -1.61 -19.83
N ALA A 108 -18.27 -1.83 -19.53
CA ALA A 108 -17.48 -2.87 -20.18
C ALA A 108 -18.01 -4.29 -19.89
N PHE A 109 -18.59 -4.50 -18.71
CA PHE A 109 -19.13 -5.79 -18.25
C PHE A 109 -20.66 -5.84 -18.20
N VAL A 110 -21.34 -4.97 -18.95
CA VAL A 110 -22.81 -4.84 -18.90
C VAL A 110 -23.55 -6.14 -19.23
N VAL A 111 -23.02 -6.96 -20.14
CA VAL A 111 -23.65 -8.22 -20.54
C VAL A 111 -23.55 -9.23 -19.42
N GLU A 112 -22.35 -9.39 -18.85
CA GLU A 112 -22.07 -10.33 -17.76
C GLU A 112 -22.79 -9.94 -16.47
N LEU A 113 -22.90 -8.64 -16.19
CA LEU A 113 -23.73 -8.14 -15.07
C LEU A 113 -25.20 -8.51 -15.24
N LYS A 114 -25.77 -8.35 -16.44
CA LYS A 114 -27.16 -8.73 -16.74
C LYS A 114 -27.40 -10.24 -16.68
N GLN A 115 -26.39 -11.03 -17.03
CA GLN A 115 -26.46 -12.48 -16.99
C GLN A 115 -26.11 -13.08 -15.62
N GLY A 116 -25.68 -12.26 -14.64
CA GLY A 116 -25.24 -12.71 -13.32
C GLY A 116 -23.88 -13.42 -13.31
N LEU A 117 -23.13 -13.37 -14.41
CA LEU A 117 -21.79 -13.92 -14.52
C LEU A 117 -20.77 -13.06 -13.76
N VAL A 118 -20.92 -11.73 -13.84
CA VAL A 118 -20.31 -10.75 -12.93
C VAL A 118 -21.39 -10.36 -11.93
N GLN A 119 -21.11 -10.55 -10.65
CA GLN A 119 -22.06 -10.30 -9.57
C GLN A 119 -22.08 -8.82 -9.20
N SER A 120 -20.89 -8.21 -9.12
CA SER A 120 -20.79 -6.81 -8.75
C SER A 120 -19.54 -6.13 -9.29
N VAL A 121 -19.68 -4.82 -9.48
CA VAL A 121 -18.57 -3.87 -9.62
C VAL A 121 -18.80 -2.83 -8.54
N THR A 122 -17.88 -2.77 -7.57
CA THR A 122 -18.01 -1.90 -6.40
C THR A 122 -16.79 -1.03 -6.20
N VAL A 123 -16.96 0.12 -5.60
CA VAL A 123 -15.85 1.01 -5.25
C VAL A 123 -15.92 1.35 -3.76
N LYS A 124 -14.79 1.19 -3.08
CA LYS A 124 -14.58 1.68 -1.71
C LYS A 124 -13.68 2.90 -1.75
N ASP A 125 -14.17 4.02 -1.22
CA ASP A 125 -13.50 5.31 -1.19
C ASP A 125 -13.99 6.09 0.05
N PRO A 126 -13.10 6.74 0.82
CA PRO A 126 -11.66 6.86 0.61
C PRO A 126 -10.84 5.73 1.26
N CYS A 127 -9.76 5.33 0.58
CA CYS A 127 -8.78 4.36 1.05
C CYS A 127 -7.36 4.95 1.08
N SER A 128 -6.45 4.23 1.73
CA SER A 128 -5.01 4.47 1.68
C SER A 128 -4.26 3.17 1.42
N VAL A 129 -3.13 3.26 0.76
CA VAL A 129 -2.17 2.16 0.62
C VAL A 129 -1.04 2.39 1.61
N ILE A 130 -0.82 1.44 2.51
CA ILE A 130 0.37 1.38 3.37
C ILE A 130 1.34 0.38 2.76
N ALA A 131 2.61 0.74 2.69
CA ALA A 131 3.63 -0.16 2.16
C ALA A 131 4.91 -0.16 3.00
N VAL A 132 5.51 -1.34 3.11
CA VAL A 132 6.88 -1.54 3.58
C VAL A 132 7.77 -1.82 2.39
N VAL A 133 8.93 -1.17 2.35
CA VAL A 133 9.85 -1.22 1.21
C VAL A 133 11.27 -1.49 1.69
N GLY A 134 11.98 -2.37 1.02
CA GLY A 134 13.39 -2.63 1.31
C GLY A 134 13.98 -3.76 0.50
N ASP A 135 15.20 -3.58 0.03
CA ASP A 135 15.93 -4.61 -0.72
C ASP A 135 16.26 -5.84 0.13
N GLY A 136 16.45 -5.65 1.44
CA GLY A 136 16.75 -6.74 2.38
C GLY A 136 15.55 -7.61 2.75
N MET A 137 14.37 -7.33 2.20
CA MET A 137 13.15 -8.13 2.43
C MET A 137 13.15 -9.43 1.61
N ALA A 138 13.80 -9.40 0.44
CA ALA A 138 13.79 -10.52 -0.50
C ALA A 138 14.40 -11.78 0.14
N GLY A 139 13.68 -12.89 0.09
CA GLY A 139 14.07 -14.17 0.68
C GLY A 139 14.08 -14.20 2.22
N MET A 140 13.60 -13.16 2.91
CA MET A 140 13.56 -13.12 4.37
C MET A 140 12.19 -13.57 4.91
N PRO A 141 12.10 -14.73 5.57
CA PRO A 141 10.85 -15.22 6.15
C PRO A 141 10.33 -14.27 7.24
N GLY A 142 8.99 -14.20 7.36
CA GLY A 142 8.32 -13.51 8.47
C GLY A 142 8.03 -12.03 8.25
N ILE A 143 8.60 -11.37 7.24
CA ILE A 143 8.36 -9.93 6.99
C ILE A 143 6.87 -9.65 6.74
N ALA A 144 6.24 -10.41 5.85
CA ALA A 144 4.80 -10.26 5.57
C ALA A 144 3.95 -10.52 6.81
N GLY A 145 4.27 -11.59 7.57
CA GLY A 145 3.58 -11.91 8.81
C GLY A 145 3.69 -10.79 9.86
N ARG A 146 4.89 -10.21 10.02
CA ARG A 146 5.12 -9.07 10.94
C ARG A 146 4.36 -7.82 10.50
N PHE A 147 4.37 -7.51 9.20
CA PHE A 147 3.65 -6.37 8.64
C PHE A 147 2.15 -6.47 8.90
N LEU A 148 1.53 -7.58 8.47
CA LEU A 148 0.09 -7.78 8.62
C LEU A 148 -0.32 -7.98 10.08
N GLY A 149 0.49 -8.69 10.87
CA GLY A 149 0.27 -8.85 12.31
C GLY A 149 0.30 -7.52 13.06
N THR A 150 1.21 -6.61 12.68
CA THR A 150 1.27 -5.26 13.26
C THR A 150 0.01 -4.45 12.96
N LEU A 151 -0.49 -4.50 11.72
CA LEU A 151 -1.76 -3.84 11.36
C LEU A 151 -2.93 -4.43 12.14
N GLY A 152 -3.01 -5.76 12.23
CA GLY A 152 -4.05 -6.46 13.00
C GLY A 152 -4.02 -6.11 14.49
N SER A 153 -2.84 -6.10 15.11
CA SER A 153 -2.66 -5.72 16.53
C SER A 153 -3.05 -4.26 16.79
N ALA A 154 -2.92 -3.39 15.79
CA ALA A 154 -3.39 -2.00 15.86
C ALA A 154 -4.91 -1.87 15.57
N GLY A 155 -5.64 -2.97 15.39
CA GLY A 155 -7.08 -2.96 15.07
C GLY A 155 -7.40 -2.40 13.69
N ILE A 156 -6.48 -2.55 12.73
CA ILE A 156 -6.63 -2.03 11.36
C ILE A 156 -7.05 -3.15 10.42
N ASN A 157 -8.19 -2.98 9.77
CA ASN A 157 -8.65 -3.93 8.76
C ASN A 157 -7.92 -3.73 7.43
N VAL A 158 -7.41 -4.82 6.86
CA VAL A 158 -6.76 -4.86 5.55
C VAL A 158 -7.76 -5.33 4.51
N MET A 159 -8.00 -4.53 3.47
CA MET A 159 -8.98 -4.82 2.42
C MET A 159 -8.39 -5.52 1.20
N ALA A 160 -7.14 -5.23 0.88
CA ALA A 160 -6.41 -5.89 -0.20
C ALA A 160 -4.91 -5.88 0.10
N ILE A 161 -4.18 -6.86 -0.43
CA ILE A 161 -2.74 -7.00 -0.26
C ILE A 161 -2.12 -7.21 -1.63
N ALA A 162 -0.98 -6.57 -1.87
CA ALA A 162 -0.17 -6.80 -3.06
C ALA A 162 1.31 -6.93 -2.69
N GLN A 163 1.93 -7.97 -3.22
CA GLN A 163 3.37 -8.20 -3.12
C GLN A 163 3.88 -8.69 -4.48
N GLY A 164 4.88 -8.01 -5.03
CA GLY A 164 5.53 -8.42 -6.27
C GLY A 164 6.54 -9.55 -6.03
N SER A 165 6.87 -10.31 -7.08
CA SER A 165 7.86 -11.40 -7.03
C SER A 165 9.29 -10.94 -6.69
N SER A 166 9.58 -9.64 -6.75
CA SER A 166 10.83 -9.07 -6.29
C SER A 166 10.96 -9.04 -4.77
N GLU A 167 9.86 -9.24 -4.04
CA GLU A 167 9.76 -9.21 -2.56
C GLU A 167 10.30 -7.92 -1.90
N ARG A 168 10.52 -6.87 -2.70
CA ARG A 168 11.08 -5.59 -2.23
C ARG A 168 10.04 -4.63 -1.67
N ASN A 169 8.77 -4.99 -1.81
CA ASN A 169 7.64 -4.19 -1.36
C ASN A 169 6.48 -5.11 -0.99
N ILE A 170 5.80 -4.78 0.10
CA ILE A 170 4.51 -5.36 0.47
C ILE A 170 3.58 -4.19 0.74
N SER A 171 2.43 -4.18 0.07
CA SER A 171 1.42 -3.13 0.18
C SER A 171 0.11 -3.68 0.71
N ALA A 172 -0.57 -2.91 1.55
CA ALA A 172 -1.89 -3.22 2.07
C ALA A 172 -2.82 -2.02 1.87
N VAL A 173 -4.04 -2.28 1.41
CA VAL A 173 -5.10 -1.26 1.31
C VAL A 173 -5.90 -1.25 2.59
N ILE A 174 -6.08 -0.08 3.18
CA ILE A 174 -6.78 0.17 4.44
C ILE A 174 -7.76 1.34 4.28
N ALA A 175 -8.65 1.54 5.26
CA ALA A 175 -9.47 2.74 5.31
C ALA A 175 -8.60 4.00 5.52
N ARG A 176 -8.93 5.09 4.82
CA ARG A 176 -8.18 6.37 4.87
C ARG A 176 -7.98 6.90 6.29
N GLN A 177 -9.01 6.78 7.14
CA GLN A 177 -8.96 7.22 8.53
C GLN A 177 -7.90 6.52 9.37
N ASP A 178 -7.48 5.33 8.99
CA ASP A 178 -6.48 4.53 9.71
C ASP A 178 -5.04 4.79 9.23
N SER A 179 -4.83 5.59 8.19
CA SER A 179 -3.54 5.79 7.52
C SER A 179 -2.43 6.21 8.50
N THR A 180 -2.64 7.24 9.30
CA THR A 180 -1.64 7.73 10.28
C THR A 180 -1.37 6.70 11.38
N ARG A 181 -2.41 6.02 11.87
CA ARG A 181 -2.28 4.98 12.90
C ARG A 181 -1.51 3.78 12.35
N ALA A 182 -1.81 3.37 11.12
CA ALA A 182 -1.12 2.28 10.41
C ALA A 182 0.37 2.60 10.22
N LEU A 183 0.69 3.80 9.73
CA LEU A 183 2.06 4.24 9.53
C LEU A 183 2.88 4.16 10.82
N ARG A 184 2.33 4.69 11.93
CA ARG A 184 2.98 4.66 13.24
C ARG A 184 3.13 3.24 13.77
N ALA A 185 2.10 2.41 13.68
CA ALA A 185 2.12 1.03 14.15
C ALA A 185 3.19 0.22 13.38
N VAL A 186 3.19 0.29 12.06
CA VAL A 186 4.16 -0.43 11.23
C VAL A 186 5.59 0.08 11.48
N HIS A 187 5.79 1.39 11.59
CA HIS A 187 7.10 1.95 11.95
C HIS A 187 7.57 1.41 13.30
N SER A 188 6.74 1.46 14.32
CA SER A 188 7.07 0.90 15.64
C SER A 188 7.36 -0.59 15.58
N GLY A 189 6.55 -1.35 14.82
CA GLY A 189 6.69 -2.79 14.67
C GLY A 189 8.02 -3.22 14.02
N PHE A 190 8.68 -2.36 13.24
CA PHE A 190 9.92 -2.71 12.53
C PHE A 190 11.17 -1.98 13.03
N TYR A 191 11.04 -0.79 13.59
CA TYR A 191 12.20 0.03 13.96
C TYR A 191 12.40 0.18 15.47
N LEU A 192 11.37 -0.09 16.27
CA LEU A 192 11.52 -0.09 17.72
C LEU A 192 11.90 -1.49 18.22
N SER A 193 12.69 -1.54 19.29
CA SER A 193 13.04 -2.81 19.94
C SER A 193 11.82 -3.43 20.62
N ALA A 194 11.86 -4.75 20.88
CA ALA A 194 10.84 -5.44 21.67
C ALA A 194 10.71 -4.88 23.10
N GLU A 195 11.75 -4.19 23.58
CA GLU A 195 11.81 -3.57 24.90
C GLU A 195 11.27 -2.12 24.92
N THR A 196 10.79 -1.59 23.79
CA THR A 196 10.23 -0.25 23.72
C THR A 196 8.87 -0.23 24.38
N ILE A 197 8.74 0.53 25.49
CA ILE A 197 7.49 0.73 26.21
C ILE A 197 6.88 2.05 25.74
N SER A 198 5.62 2.00 25.25
CA SER A 198 4.84 3.20 24.98
C SER A 198 4.14 3.65 26.27
N ILE A 199 4.45 4.84 26.76
CA ILE A 199 3.84 5.40 27.96
C ILE A 199 2.81 6.44 27.54
N GLY A 200 1.56 6.24 27.94
CA GLY A 200 0.50 7.24 27.83
C GLY A 200 0.37 8.03 29.15
N ILE A 201 0.47 9.34 29.11
CA ILE A 201 0.28 10.22 30.27
C ILE A 201 -1.11 10.83 30.19
N ILE A 202 -1.97 10.52 31.16
CA ILE A 202 -3.32 11.08 31.28
C ILE A 202 -3.31 12.12 32.42
N GLY A 203 -3.71 13.35 32.11
CA GLY A 203 -3.73 14.46 33.06
C GLY A 203 -2.36 15.12 33.24
N PRO A 204 -1.94 15.98 32.29
CA PRO A 204 -0.67 16.70 32.34
C PRO A 204 -0.77 17.87 33.37
N GLY A 205 -0.91 17.55 34.65
CA GLY A 205 -0.72 18.50 35.75
C GLY A 205 0.77 18.75 36.01
N THR A 206 1.06 19.48 37.12
CA THR A 206 2.43 19.90 37.48
C THR A 206 3.43 18.71 37.53
N VAL A 207 2.97 17.50 37.92
CA VAL A 207 3.80 16.29 37.97
C VAL A 207 3.99 15.68 36.57
N GLY A 208 2.97 15.69 35.73
CA GLY A 208 3.05 15.14 34.36
C GLY A 208 3.94 15.98 33.43
N GLN A 209 4.04 17.28 33.65
CA GLN A 209 4.91 18.19 32.88
C GLN A 209 6.41 17.98 33.15
N VAL A 210 6.78 17.40 34.28
CA VAL A 210 8.18 17.10 34.62
C VAL A 210 8.66 15.79 33.99
N LEU A 211 7.74 14.94 33.48
CA LEU A 211 8.03 13.67 32.83
C LEU A 211 8.06 13.78 31.28
N LEU A 212 7.70 14.93 30.72
CA LEU A 212 7.75 15.24 29.30
C LEU A 212 8.98 16.10 28.98
#